data_86da9d3d3be6d5acfcf2f031be621281
#
_entry.id   86da9d3d3be6d5acfcf2f031be621281
#
_cell.length_a   1.000
_cell.length_b   1.000
_cell.length_c   1.000
_cell.angle_alpha   90.00
_cell.angle_beta   90.00
_cell.angle_gamma   90.00
#
_symmetry.space_group_name_H-M   'P 1'
#
loop_
_entity.id
_entity.type
_entity.pdbx_description
1 polymer ?
#
loop_
_entity_poly.entity_id
_entity_poly.type
_entity_poly.pdbx_seq_one_letter_code
_entity_poly.pdbx_strand_id
1 'polypeptide(L)'
;KSAPSGQLQLAPEGTVVTVREAADAMIAISDNTATDLLIDRLGRAAVEAEVAATGSSDVAALTPFLTTREFFLLGWGRPDGRAQWRDADVAERRQILAGLAERTIDSNPVDPAPADLDYVGIATRPATADGIGWYANGSDLCAALASLAVGPQNDVVRQILAQNPGGEFDPARWTYAGYKNGNAPGEVAGAWLLTDTAGQDWVISTQLASDTPIGPLDNAAAFELVTRSSSFL
;
A
#
# COMPACT_ATOMS: atom_id res chain seq x y z
N LYS A 1 -7.91 -2.77 -14.21
CA LYS A 1 -8.62 -2.74 -12.91
C LYS A 1 -7.95 -3.68 -11.94
N SER A 2 -7.95 -3.34 -10.66
CA SER A 2 -7.16 -4.00 -9.62
C SER A 2 -8.03 -4.27 -8.40
N ALA A 3 -8.41 -5.54 -8.23
CA ALA A 3 -9.14 -6.03 -7.06
C ALA A 3 -8.14 -6.23 -5.87
N PRO A 4 -8.62 -6.46 -4.64
CA PRO A 4 -10.01 -6.50 -4.21
C PRO A 4 -10.51 -5.18 -3.59
N SER A 5 -9.66 -4.15 -3.42
CA SER A 5 -9.99 -2.92 -2.70
C SER A 5 -10.29 -1.74 -3.62
N GLY A 6 -11.21 -0.88 -3.18
CA GLY A 6 -11.53 0.38 -3.84
C GLY A 6 -12.78 0.34 -4.71
N GLN A 7 -13.22 1.52 -5.16
CA GLN A 7 -14.44 1.71 -5.95
C GLN A 7 -14.15 1.76 -7.46
N LEU A 8 -12.96 2.22 -7.88
CA LEU A 8 -12.64 2.38 -9.30
C LEU A 8 -12.59 1.04 -10.06
N GLN A 9 -12.36 -0.07 -9.36
CA GLN A 9 -12.48 -1.40 -9.98
C GLN A 9 -13.89 -1.67 -10.54
N LEU A 10 -14.93 -1.06 -9.98
CA LEU A 10 -16.34 -1.19 -10.40
C LEU A 10 -16.74 -0.14 -11.45
N ALA A 11 -15.94 0.87 -11.67
CA ALA A 11 -16.25 1.92 -12.64
C ALA A 11 -16.31 1.36 -14.07
N PRO A 12 -17.16 1.91 -14.95
CA PRO A 12 -17.18 1.51 -16.36
C PRO A 12 -15.80 1.64 -17.01
N GLU A 13 -15.52 0.79 -17.99
CA GLU A 13 -14.29 0.91 -18.78
C GLU A 13 -14.32 2.26 -19.54
N GLY A 14 -13.14 2.90 -19.63
CA GLY A 14 -13.02 4.24 -20.21
C GLY A 14 -13.41 5.39 -19.29
N THR A 15 -13.78 5.13 -18.03
CA THR A 15 -13.96 6.20 -17.03
C THR A 15 -12.69 7.03 -16.90
N VAL A 16 -12.81 8.34 -17.08
CA VAL A 16 -11.70 9.28 -16.93
C VAL A 16 -11.56 9.66 -15.46
N VAL A 17 -10.36 9.53 -14.94
CA VAL A 17 -10.00 9.85 -13.54
C VAL A 17 -8.84 10.83 -13.58
N THR A 18 -8.94 11.94 -12.86
CA THR A 18 -7.82 12.89 -12.70
C THR A 18 -6.76 12.34 -11.76
N VAL A 19 -5.51 12.84 -11.86
CA VAL A 19 -4.43 12.48 -10.94
C VAL A 19 -4.82 12.77 -9.49
N ARG A 20 -5.54 13.88 -9.24
CA ARG A 20 -6.01 14.22 -7.89
C ARG A 20 -7.03 13.22 -7.37
N GLU A 21 -8.05 12.88 -8.15
CA GLU A 21 -9.05 11.87 -7.75
C GLU A 21 -8.43 10.50 -7.50
N ALA A 22 -7.45 10.09 -8.33
CA ALA A 22 -6.74 8.84 -8.10
C ALA A 22 -5.91 8.89 -6.80
N ALA A 23 -5.21 9.98 -6.52
CA ALA A 23 -4.44 10.14 -5.29
C ALA A 23 -5.36 10.18 -4.04
N ASP A 24 -6.49 10.86 -4.12
CA ASP A 24 -7.49 10.90 -3.06
C ASP A 24 -8.04 9.48 -2.79
N ALA A 25 -8.41 8.73 -3.82
CA ALA A 25 -8.94 7.36 -3.67
C ALA A 25 -7.86 6.38 -3.14
N MET A 26 -6.62 6.49 -3.63
CA MET A 26 -5.48 5.69 -3.15
C MET A 26 -5.27 5.85 -1.64
N ILE A 27 -5.32 7.08 -1.14
CA ILE A 27 -5.05 7.37 0.27
C ILE A 27 -6.29 7.14 1.14
N ALA A 28 -7.45 7.71 0.77
CA ALA A 28 -8.63 7.70 1.63
C ALA A 28 -9.24 6.30 1.83
N ILE A 29 -9.31 5.51 0.78
CA ILE A 29 -9.96 4.19 0.79
C ILE A 29 -9.06 3.04 0.31
N SER A 30 -7.76 3.29 0.14
CA SER A 30 -6.81 2.28 -0.38
C SER A 30 -7.27 1.65 -1.70
N ASP A 31 -7.72 2.49 -2.66
CA ASP A 31 -8.18 2.03 -3.95
C ASP A 31 -7.03 1.48 -4.79
N ASN A 32 -7.04 0.17 -5.03
CA ASN A 32 -6.00 -0.53 -5.78
C ASN A 32 -5.93 -0.07 -7.24
N THR A 33 -7.09 0.16 -7.86
CA THR A 33 -7.13 0.63 -9.25
C THR A 33 -6.57 2.05 -9.36
N ALA A 34 -6.88 2.92 -8.40
CA ALA A 34 -6.30 4.26 -8.33
C ALA A 34 -4.79 4.22 -8.20
N THR A 35 -4.28 3.36 -7.31
CA THR A 35 -2.84 3.15 -7.11
C THR A 35 -2.15 2.73 -8.40
N ASP A 36 -2.72 1.73 -9.08
CA ASP A 36 -2.13 1.20 -10.31
C ASP A 36 -2.22 2.19 -11.48
N LEU A 37 -3.27 3.01 -11.57
CA LEU A 37 -3.36 4.10 -12.54
C LEU A 37 -2.25 5.15 -12.33
N LEU A 38 -1.89 5.46 -11.07
CA LEU A 38 -0.79 6.38 -10.77
C LEU A 38 0.56 5.76 -11.11
N ILE A 39 0.79 4.47 -10.81
CA ILE A 39 2.02 3.76 -11.19
C ILE A 39 2.15 3.71 -12.72
N ASP A 40 1.06 3.41 -13.44
CA ASP A 40 1.05 3.40 -14.90
C ASP A 40 1.35 4.79 -15.48
N ARG A 41 0.75 5.84 -14.93
CA ARG A 41 0.94 7.23 -15.35
C ARG A 41 2.37 7.73 -15.15
N LEU A 42 3.03 7.32 -14.08
CA LEU A 42 4.41 7.69 -13.76
C LEU A 42 5.43 6.80 -14.48
N GLY A 43 5.07 5.55 -14.68
CA GLY A 43 5.94 4.48 -15.11
C GLY A 43 6.68 3.82 -13.94
N ARG A 44 6.74 2.51 -13.93
CA ARG A 44 7.41 1.69 -12.89
C ARG A 44 8.83 2.14 -12.58
N ALA A 45 9.63 2.45 -13.63
CA ALA A 45 11.02 2.87 -13.47
C ALA A 45 11.14 4.19 -12.66
N ALA A 46 10.19 5.11 -12.80
CA ALA A 46 10.19 6.35 -12.01
C ALA A 46 9.84 6.06 -10.55
N VAL A 47 8.92 5.14 -10.27
CA VAL A 47 8.60 4.71 -8.90
C VAL A 47 9.80 4.01 -8.25
N GLU A 48 10.48 3.11 -8.97
CA GLU A 48 11.70 2.42 -8.49
C GLU A 48 12.83 3.42 -8.20
N ALA A 49 12.98 4.46 -9.04
CA ALA A 49 13.97 5.51 -8.83
C ALA A 49 13.64 6.34 -7.56
N GLU A 50 12.38 6.64 -7.32
CA GLU A 50 11.95 7.38 -6.12
C GLU A 50 12.15 6.55 -4.85
N VAL A 51 11.84 5.25 -4.86
CA VAL A 51 12.14 4.32 -3.76
C VAL A 51 13.63 4.35 -3.39
N ALA A 52 14.52 4.36 -4.39
CA ALA A 52 15.95 4.47 -4.16
C ALA A 52 16.35 5.88 -3.64
N ALA A 53 15.74 6.94 -4.17
CA ALA A 53 16.03 8.33 -3.80
C ALA A 53 15.59 8.66 -2.37
N THR A 54 14.52 8.06 -1.87
CA THR A 54 14.05 8.19 -0.48
C THR A 54 14.94 7.44 0.53
N GLY A 55 15.92 6.68 0.06
CA GLY A 55 16.86 5.97 0.91
C GLY A 55 16.32 4.68 1.52
N SER A 56 15.40 4.01 0.82
CA SER A 56 14.89 2.70 1.24
C SER A 56 16.03 1.72 1.56
N SER A 57 15.92 1.04 2.68
CA SER A 57 16.94 0.13 3.20
C SER A 57 17.08 -1.15 2.36
N ASP A 58 16.06 -1.54 1.62
CA ASP A 58 16.05 -2.74 0.77
C ASP A 58 15.40 -2.48 -0.59
N VAL A 59 16.09 -1.70 -1.42
CA VAL A 59 15.67 -1.42 -2.82
C VAL A 59 15.58 -2.71 -3.64
N ALA A 60 16.41 -3.70 -3.34
CA ALA A 60 16.42 -4.97 -4.08
C ALA A 60 15.14 -5.77 -3.87
N ALA A 61 14.61 -5.82 -2.65
CA ALA A 61 13.35 -6.48 -2.36
C ALA A 61 12.14 -5.77 -3.00
N LEU A 62 12.27 -4.47 -3.31
CA LEU A 62 11.27 -3.64 -4.00
C LEU A 62 11.46 -3.58 -5.52
N THR A 63 12.37 -4.39 -6.09
CA THR A 63 12.67 -4.39 -7.53
C THR A 63 12.43 -5.76 -8.16
N PRO A 64 11.54 -5.87 -9.16
CA PRO A 64 10.68 -4.82 -9.72
C PRO A 64 9.58 -4.39 -8.75
N PHE A 65 9.24 -3.10 -8.73
CA PHE A 65 8.15 -2.58 -7.88
C PHE A 65 6.80 -3.10 -8.38
N LEU A 66 6.06 -3.80 -7.52
CA LEU A 66 4.77 -4.39 -7.89
C LEU A 66 3.66 -3.35 -8.00
N THR A 67 2.79 -3.52 -8.99
CA THR A 67 1.44 -2.95 -8.92
C THR A 67 0.58 -3.73 -7.94
N THR A 68 -0.53 -3.17 -7.47
CA THR A 68 -1.45 -3.90 -6.59
C THR A 68 -2.05 -5.11 -7.29
N ARG A 69 -2.35 -4.98 -8.58
CA ARG A 69 -2.83 -6.09 -9.41
C ARG A 69 -1.83 -7.23 -9.47
N GLU A 70 -0.57 -6.94 -9.72
CA GLU A 70 0.49 -7.94 -9.77
C GLU A 70 0.69 -8.62 -8.42
N PHE A 71 0.65 -7.85 -7.33
CA PHE A 71 0.73 -8.38 -5.98
C PHE A 71 -0.36 -9.44 -5.73
N PHE A 72 -1.61 -9.14 -6.05
CA PHE A 72 -2.70 -10.09 -5.85
C PHE A 72 -2.63 -11.29 -6.81
N LEU A 73 -2.23 -11.10 -8.06
CA LEU A 73 -2.06 -12.21 -9.00
C LEU A 73 -0.90 -13.13 -8.63
N LEU A 74 0.20 -12.59 -8.15
CA LEU A 74 1.34 -13.38 -7.67
C LEU A 74 1.00 -14.10 -6.36
N GLY A 75 0.43 -13.38 -5.41
CA GLY A 75 0.14 -13.92 -4.09
C GLY A 75 -0.99 -14.96 -4.07
N TRP A 76 -2.00 -14.77 -4.91
CA TRP A 76 -3.23 -15.58 -4.83
C TRP A 76 -3.87 -15.83 -6.21
N GLY A 77 -3.10 -15.68 -7.29
CA GLY A 77 -3.57 -15.97 -8.63
C GLY A 77 -3.69 -17.47 -8.91
N ARG A 78 -4.50 -17.80 -9.90
CA ARG A 78 -4.62 -19.16 -10.43
C ARG A 78 -4.23 -19.15 -11.91
N PRO A 79 -3.23 -19.92 -12.34
CA PRO A 79 -2.41 -20.83 -11.53
C PRO A 79 -1.51 -20.10 -10.52
N ASP A 80 -1.10 -20.83 -9.48
CA ASP A 80 -0.19 -20.31 -8.43
C ASP A 80 1.22 -20.08 -9.02
N GLY A 81 1.71 -18.84 -8.92
CA GLY A 81 3.01 -18.42 -9.43
C GLY A 81 4.07 -18.18 -8.35
N ARG A 82 3.75 -18.40 -7.07
CA ARG A 82 4.59 -18.04 -5.92
C ARG A 82 5.99 -18.66 -5.99
N ALA A 83 6.09 -19.96 -6.24
CA ALA A 83 7.38 -20.64 -6.32
C ALA A 83 8.25 -20.08 -7.44
N GLN A 84 7.68 -19.87 -8.62
CA GLN A 84 8.39 -19.27 -9.73
C GLN A 84 8.91 -17.86 -9.41
N TRP A 85 8.10 -17.05 -8.74
CA TRP A 85 8.50 -15.70 -8.32
C TRP A 85 9.62 -15.70 -7.29
N ARG A 86 9.51 -16.55 -6.27
CA ARG A 86 10.50 -16.67 -5.19
C ARG A 86 11.89 -17.02 -5.71
N ASP A 87 11.94 -17.95 -6.66
CA ASP A 87 13.19 -18.52 -7.17
C ASP A 87 13.78 -17.70 -8.34
N ALA A 88 13.05 -16.67 -8.83
CA ALA A 88 13.41 -15.85 -9.99
C ALA A 88 14.37 -14.70 -9.62
N ASP A 89 15.31 -14.41 -10.51
CA ASP A 89 16.07 -13.17 -10.48
C ASP A 89 15.24 -11.94 -10.97
N VAL A 90 15.82 -10.74 -10.90
CA VAL A 90 15.12 -9.50 -11.28
C VAL A 90 14.67 -9.51 -12.76
N ALA A 91 15.47 -10.07 -13.66
CA ALA A 91 15.12 -10.13 -15.09
C ALA A 91 13.98 -11.11 -15.33
N GLU A 92 14.01 -12.26 -14.68
CA GLU A 92 12.96 -13.26 -14.71
C GLU A 92 11.67 -12.73 -14.06
N ARG A 93 11.75 -12.03 -12.94
CA ARG A 93 10.61 -11.36 -12.31
C ARG A 93 9.95 -10.36 -13.27
N ARG A 94 10.72 -9.56 -14.01
CA ARG A 94 10.15 -8.65 -15.02
C ARG A 94 9.46 -9.41 -16.15
N GLN A 95 9.95 -10.59 -16.57
CA GLN A 95 9.29 -11.44 -17.56
C GLN A 95 7.98 -12.02 -17.00
N ILE A 96 7.97 -12.47 -15.75
CA ILE A 96 6.75 -12.94 -15.07
C ILE A 96 5.69 -11.82 -15.06
N LEU A 97 6.06 -10.59 -14.68
CA LEU A 97 5.15 -9.45 -14.67
C LEU A 97 4.61 -9.11 -16.06
N ALA A 98 5.44 -9.19 -17.10
CA ALA A 98 4.98 -9.00 -18.48
C ALA A 98 3.92 -10.04 -18.89
N GLY A 99 4.07 -11.30 -18.46
CA GLY A 99 3.08 -12.34 -18.68
C GLY A 99 1.77 -12.14 -17.90
N LEU A 100 1.85 -11.47 -16.73
CA LEU A 100 0.66 -11.14 -15.93
C LEU A 100 -0.15 -9.97 -16.53
N ALA A 101 0.46 -9.13 -17.35
CA ALA A 101 -0.19 -7.94 -17.91
C ALA A 101 -1.43 -8.28 -18.76
N GLU A 102 -1.44 -9.45 -19.40
CA GLU A 102 -2.54 -9.91 -20.25
C GLU A 102 -3.67 -10.62 -19.45
N ARG A 103 -3.44 -10.93 -18.18
CA ARG A 103 -4.46 -11.59 -17.35
C ARG A 103 -5.49 -10.59 -16.87
N THR A 104 -6.75 -10.99 -16.81
CA THR A 104 -7.83 -10.20 -16.22
C THR A 104 -8.12 -10.68 -14.81
N ILE A 105 -8.43 -9.73 -13.90
CA ILE A 105 -9.06 -10.02 -12.62
C ILE A 105 -10.53 -9.63 -12.79
N ASP A 106 -11.44 -10.58 -12.69
CA ASP A 106 -12.86 -10.24 -12.66
C ASP A 106 -13.17 -9.53 -11.34
N SER A 107 -13.56 -8.29 -11.45
CA SER A 107 -13.88 -7.42 -10.31
C SER A 107 -15.38 -7.37 -10.00
N ASN A 108 -16.18 -8.27 -10.59
CA ASN A 108 -17.62 -8.31 -10.33
C ASN A 108 -17.90 -8.97 -8.97
N PRO A 109 -18.30 -8.21 -7.92
CA PRO A 109 -18.56 -8.78 -6.60
C PRO A 109 -19.82 -9.67 -6.54
N VAL A 110 -20.59 -9.71 -7.62
CA VAL A 110 -21.81 -10.53 -7.73
C VAL A 110 -21.54 -11.89 -8.35
N ASP A 111 -20.40 -12.06 -9.02
CA ASP A 111 -19.99 -13.36 -9.54
C ASP A 111 -19.10 -14.07 -8.52
N PRO A 112 -19.58 -15.18 -7.89
CA PRO A 112 -18.85 -15.85 -6.82
C PRO A 112 -17.59 -16.60 -7.28
N ALA A 113 -17.21 -16.52 -8.53
CA ALA A 113 -16.06 -17.23 -9.06
C ALA A 113 -15.28 -16.45 -10.11
N PRO A 114 -14.56 -15.36 -9.75
CA PRO A 114 -13.47 -14.96 -10.61
C PRO A 114 -12.44 -16.08 -10.58
N ALA A 115 -12.31 -16.77 -11.70
CA ALA A 115 -11.46 -17.95 -11.83
C ALA A 115 -9.98 -17.66 -11.53
N ASP A 116 -9.59 -16.38 -11.50
CA ASP A 116 -8.20 -15.93 -11.47
C ASP A 116 -7.64 -15.64 -10.08
N LEU A 117 -8.48 -15.49 -9.03
CA LEU A 117 -8.03 -15.23 -7.66
C LEU A 117 -8.57 -16.23 -6.65
N ASP A 118 -7.72 -16.60 -5.70
CA ASP A 118 -8.07 -17.39 -4.52
C ASP A 118 -8.46 -16.48 -3.36
N TYR A 119 -9.75 -16.08 -3.28
CA TYR A 119 -10.25 -15.19 -2.24
C TYR A 119 -10.15 -15.77 -0.82
N VAL A 120 -10.20 -17.09 -0.67
CA VAL A 120 -9.94 -17.75 0.62
C VAL A 120 -8.47 -17.59 0.99
N GLY A 121 -7.57 -17.77 0.03
CA GLY A 121 -6.15 -17.53 0.21
C GLY A 121 -5.84 -16.09 0.56
N ILE A 122 -6.49 -15.10 -0.07
CA ILE A 122 -6.36 -13.67 0.27
C ILE A 122 -6.71 -13.39 1.73
N ALA A 123 -7.60 -14.17 2.35
CA ALA A 123 -7.96 -14.00 3.75
C ALA A 123 -7.09 -14.81 4.73
N THR A 124 -6.37 -15.82 4.25
CA THR A 124 -5.81 -16.85 5.16
C THR A 124 -4.35 -17.21 4.92
N ARG A 125 -3.73 -16.80 3.81
CA ARG A 125 -2.40 -17.27 3.42
C ARG A 125 -1.44 -16.12 3.13
N PRO A 126 -0.49 -15.81 4.03
CA PRO A 126 0.54 -14.81 3.79
C PRO A 126 1.32 -15.05 2.49
N ALA A 127 1.80 -13.98 1.87
CA ALA A 127 2.57 -14.02 0.61
C ALA A 127 4.01 -13.52 0.78
N THR A 128 4.31 -12.82 1.87
CA THR A 128 5.62 -12.22 2.15
C THR A 128 6.76 -13.22 2.22
N ALA A 129 6.51 -14.42 2.76
CA ALA A 129 7.52 -15.49 2.80
C ALA A 129 8.00 -15.93 1.40
N ASP A 130 7.21 -15.65 0.35
CA ASP A 130 7.56 -15.92 -1.03
C ASP A 130 8.20 -14.71 -1.74
N GLY A 131 8.54 -13.65 -1.00
CA GLY A 131 9.11 -12.43 -1.57
C GLY A 131 8.09 -11.60 -2.36
N ILE A 132 6.79 -11.74 -2.05
CA ILE A 132 5.69 -11.01 -2.71
C ILE A 132 5.16 -9.98 -1.74
N GLY A 133 5.43 -8.69 -2.00
CA GLY A 133 5.02 -7.60 -1.13
C GLY A 133 5.79 -6.32 -1.34
N TRP A 134 5.52 -5.34 -0.49
CA TRP A 134 6.28 -4.10 -0.38
C TRP A 134 6.92 -4.05 1.01
N TYR A 135 8.24 -3.92 1.02
CA TYR A 135 9.04 -4.02 2.24
C TYR A 135 9.56 -2.65 2.65
N ALA A 136 9.37 -2.30 3.89
CA ALA A 136 9.93 -1.09 4.49
C ALA A 136 10.13 -1.32 5.99
N ASN A 137 11.15 -0.73 6.56
CA ASN A 137 11.28 -0.61 8.00
C ASN A 137 10.76 0.76 8.49
N GLY A 138 10.75 0.98 9.81
CA GLY A 138 10.27 2.24 10.38
C GLY A 138 11.03 3.47 9.88
N SER A 139 12.36 3.35 9.65
CA SER A 139 13.17 4.45 9.11
C SER A 139 12.83 4.77 7.66
N ASP A 140 12.52 3.75 6.84
CA ASP A 140 12.11 3.94 5.45
C ASP A 140 10.78 4.70 5.38
N LEU A 141 9.81 4.33 6.23
CA LEU A 141 8.52 5.03 6.32
C LEU A 141 8.67 6.47 6.84
N CYS A 142 9.56 6.68 7.80
CA CYS A 142 9.92 8.03 8.26
C CYS A 142 10.49 8.87 7.13
N ALA A 143 11.44 8.34 6.35
CA ALA A 143 12.04 9.06 5.24
C ALA A 143 11.03 9.38 4.14
N ALA A 144 10.16 8.43 3.79
CA ALA A 144 9.12 8.62 2.80
C ALA A 144 8.12 9.71 3.21
N LEU A 145 7.58 9.66 4.43
CA LEU A 145 6.64 10.67 4.93
C LEU A 145 7.31 12.05 5.11
N ALA A 146 8.57 12.09 5.56
CA ALA A 146 9.31 13.33 5.67
C ALA A 146 9.53 13.99 4.30
N SER A 147 9.83 13.21 3.25
CA SER A 147 9.97 13.73 1.88
C SER A 147 8.66 14.33 1.37
N LEU A 148 7.53 13.70 1.67
CA LEU A 148 6.20 14.19 1.32
C LEU A 148 5.83 15.49 2.10
N ALA A 149 6.31 15.62 3.34
CA ALA A 149 6.02 16.77 4.19
C ALA A 149 6.70 18.07 3.71
N VAL A 150 7.85 17.98 3.06
CA VAL A 150 8.68 19.15 2.65
C VAL A 150 8.75 19.39 1.14
N GLY A 151 8.10 18.57 0.35
CA GLY A 151 8.10 18.68 -1.12
C GLY A 151 7.39 19.95 -1.62
N PRO A 152 7.60 20.34 -2.90
CA PRO A 152 7.05 21.56 -3.49
C PRO A 152 5.52 21.59 -3.57
N GLN A 153 4.86 20.45 -3.40
CA GLN A 153 3.40 20.28 -3.38
C GLN A 153 2.91 19.81 -2.00
N ASN A 154 3.67 20.10 -0.94
CA ASN A 154 3.38 19.58 0.41
C ASN A 154 1.95 19.88 0.88
N ASP A 155 1.41 21.07 0.62
CA ASP A 155 0.03 21.43 1.03
C ASP A 155 -1.01 20.50 0.39
N VAL A 156 -0.85 20.18 -0.90
CA VAL A 156 -1.75 19.27 -1.62
C VAL A 156 -1.61 17.85 -1.10
N VAL A 157 -0.37 17.40 -0.90
CA VAL A 157 -0.08 16.06 -0.36
C VAL A 157 -0.62 15.91 1.05
N ARG A 158 -0.43 16.92 1.92
CA ARG A 158 -0.98 16.92 3.27
C ARG A 158 -2.51 16.88 3.27
N GLN A 159 -3.18 17.62 2.39
CA GLN A 159 -4.64 17.54 2.23
C GLN A 159 -5.11 16.13 1.84
N ILE A 160 -4.36 15.45 0.97
CA ILE A 160 -4.67 14.08 0.55
C ILE A 160 -4.48 13.11 1.71
N LEU A 161 -3.33 13.17 2.41
CA LEU A 161 -3.03 12.30 3.55
C LEU A 161 -4.00 12.47 4.72
N ALA A 162 -4.55 13.68 4.92
CA ALA A 162 -5.47 13.97 6.01
C ALA A 162 -6.92 13.52 5.77
N GLN A 163 -7.26 13.01 4.59
CA GLN A 163 -8.62 12.55 4.29
C GLN A 163 -9.06 11.36 5.15
N ASN A 164 -8.10 10.58 5.63
CA ASN A 164 -8.33 9.52 6.60
C ASN A 164 -7.22 9.59 7.66
N PRO A 165 -7.46 10.16 8.84
CA PRO A 165 -6.41 10.33 9.85
C PRO A 165 -5.98 9.02 10.53
N GLY A 166 -6.65 7.91 10.28
CA GLY A 166 -6.28 6.60 10.80
C GLY A 166 -6.41 6.45 12.32
N GLY A 167 -7.13 7.36 12.99
CA GLY A 167 -7.36 7.35 14.41
C GLY A 167 -7.83 8.71 14.93
N GLU A 168 -8.11 8.78 16.23
CA GLU A 168 -8.45 10.02 16.91
C GLU A 168 -7.21 10.57 17.62
N PHE A 169 -6.87 11.81 17.33
CA PHE A 169 -5.75 12.53 17.94
C PHE A 169 -6.26 13.75 18.69
N ASP A 170 -5.67 14.04 19.87
CA ASP A 170 -6.05 15.19 20.68
C ASP A 170 -5.75 16.51 19.94
N PRO A 171 -6.77 17.30 19.57
CA PRO A 171 -6.57 18.56 18.84
C PRO A 171 -5.87 19.65 19.67
N ALA A 172 -5.81 19.50 21.00
CA ALA A 172 -5.03 20.39 21.83
C ALA A 172 -3.51 20.18 21.68
N ARG A 173 -3.12 19.05 21.13
CA ARG A 173 -1.72 18.68 20.89
C ARG A 173 -1.37 18.63 19.42
N TRP A 174 -2.23 18.05 18.58
CA TRP A 174 -1.98 17.79 17.19
C TRP A 174 -2.85 18.65 16.29
N THR A 175 -2.24 19.50 15.49
CA THR A 175 -2.92 20.39 14.54
C THR A 175 -3.15 19.75 13.17
N TYR A 176 -2.45 18.63 12.91
CA TYR A 176 -2.57 17.88 11.66
C TYR A 176 -2.29 16.38 11.91
N ALA A 177 -3.02 15.53 11.20
CA ALA A 177 -2.80 14.10 11.13
C ALA A 177 -3.01 13.61 9.69
N GLY A 178 -1.94 13.18 9.05
CA GLY A 178 -1.95 12.49 7.76
C GLY A 178 -1.61 11.03 7.95
N TYR A 179 -2.19 10.12 7.16
CA TYR A 179 -2.10 8.69 7.40
C TYR A 179 -2.17 7.84 6.15
N LYS A 180 -1.46 6.69 6.21
CA LYS A 180 -1.72 5.56 5.31
C LYS A 180 -1.44 4.25 6.02
N ASN A 181 -2.27 3.24 5.73
CA ASN A 181 -2.08 1.87 6.18
C ASN A 181 -1.94 0.89 5.02
N GLY A 182 -1.44 -0.29 5.33
CA GLY A 182 -1.49 -1.47 4.51
C GLY A 182 -1.77 -2.71 5.35
N ASN A 183 -2.51 -3.64 4.79
CA ASN A 183 -2.72 -4.94 5.40
C ASN A 183 -2.86 -6.03 4.34
N ALA A 184 -2.31 -7.19 4.67
CA ALA A 184 -2.45 -8.43 3.94
C ALA A 184 -2.46 -9.59 4.96
N PRO A 185 -2.79 -10.82 4.58
CA PRO A 185 -2.65 -11.95 5.50
C PRO A 185 -1.25 -11.99 6.11
N GLY A 186 -1.16 -11.95 7.43
CA GLY A 186 0.11 -11.95 8.15
C GLY A 186 0.81 -10.59 8.23
N GLU A 187 0.22 -9.52 7.72
CA GLU A 187 0.84 -8.19 7.69
C GLU A 187 -0.13 -7.09 8.06
N VAL A 188 0.35 -6.18 8.90
CA VAL A 188 -0.33 -4.94 9.25
C VAL A 188 0.72 -3.84 9.35
N ALA A 189 0.50 -2.74 8.65
CA ALA A 189 1.35 -1.57 8.73
C ALA A 189 0.50 -0.30 8.77
N GLY A 190 0.96 0.70 9.51
CA GLY A 190 0.40 2.04 9.50
C GLY A 190 1.49 3.07 9.72
N ALA A 191 1.38 4.20 9.04
CA ALA A 191 2.29 5.32 9.21
C ALA A 191 1.52 6.63 9.25
N TRP A 192 1.89 7.50 10.19
CA TRP A 192 1.29 8.80 10.45
C TRP A 192 2.31 9.90 10.36
N LEU A 193 1.94 10.97 9.69
CA LEU A 193 2.60 12.27 9.75
C LEU A 193 1.73 13.18 10.64
N LEU A 194 2.22 13.55 11.79
CA LEU A 194 1.53 14.41 12.76
C LEU A 194 2.26 15.75 12.83
N THR A 195 1.52 16.85 13.01
CA THR A 195 2.11 18.16 13.32
C THR A 195 1.58 18.62 14.67
N ASP A 196 2.46 18.96 15.60
CA ASP A 196 2.07 19.47 16.90
C ASP A 196 1.67 20.95 16.87
N THR A 197 1.25 21.48 18.03
CA THR A 197 0.85 22.89 18.18
C THR A 197 2.02 23.88 18.07
N ALA A 198 3.27 23.40 18.16
CA ALA A 198 4.47 24.21 17.92
C ALA A 198 4.87 24.20 16.42
N GLY A 199 4.16 23.45 15.57
CA GLY A 199 4.44 23.31 14.15
C GLY A 199 5.55 22.30 13.84
N GLN A 200 5.93 21.45 14.79
CA GLN A 200 6.91 20.39 14.60
C GLN A 200 6.24 19.15 13.99
N ASP A 201 6.83 18.63 12.93
CA ASP A 201 6.38 17.38 12.31
C ASP A 201 7.01 16.15 12.99
N TRP A 202 6.17 15.14 13.17
CA TRP A 202 6.49 13.84 13.77
C TRP A 202 6.03 12.74 12.85
N VAL A 203 6.80 11.67 12.75
CA VAL A 203 6.38 10.45 12.05
C VAL A 203 6.31 9.31 13.05
N ILE A 204 5.17 8.64 13.08
CA ILE A 204 4.97 7.42 13.86
C ILE A 204 4.62 6.30 12.88
N SER A 205 5.23 5.13 13.05
CA SER A 205 4.87 3.93 12.29
C SER A 205 4.69 2.74 13.20
N THR A 206 3.78 1.83 12.81
CA THR A 206 3.61 0.52 13.42
C THR A 206 3.59 -0.54 12.34
N GLN A 207 4.22 -1.67 12.61
CA GLN A 207 4.31 -2.79 11.68
C GLN A 207 4.25 -4.09 12.46
N LEU A 208 3.41 -5.01 11.99
CA LEU A 208 3.35 -6.39 12.45
C LEU A 208 3.51 -7.30 11.24
N ALA A 209 4.34 -8.33 11.40
CA ALA A 209 4.51 -9.40 10.41
C ALA A 209 4.42 -10.77 11.08
N SER A 210 3.79 -11.72 10.42
CA SER A 210 3.58 -13.08 10.93
C SER A 210 3.48 -14.06 9.76
N ASP A 211 3.95 -15.27 9.95
CA ASP A 211 3.77 -16.38 9.00
C ASP A 211 2.32 -16.92 8.99
N THR A 212 1.48 -16.42 9.89
CA THR A 212 0.05 -16.73 9.97
C THR A 212 -0.77 -15.45 9.88
N PRO A 213 -2.05 -15.52 9.44
CA PRO A 213 -2.90 -14.34 9.39
C PRO A 213 -3.01 -13.64 10.74
N ILE A 214 -2.89 -12.31 10.73
CA ILE A 214 -3.09 -11.47 11.92
C ILE A 214 -4.59 -11.24 12.10
N GLY A 215 -5.07 -11.47 13.31
CA GLY A 215 -6.48 -11.32 13.65
C GLY A 215 -6.95 -9.86 13.68
N PRO A 216 -8.26 -9.59 13.51
CA PRO A 216 -8.81 -8.24 13.57
C PRO A 216 -8.54 -7.50 14.89
N LEU A 217 -8.47 -8.23 16.02
CA LEU A 217 -8.19 -7.65 17.34
C LEU A 217 -6.74 -7.19 17.46
N ASP A 218 -5.79 -7.98 16.91
CA ASP A 218 -4.36 -7.61 16.91
C ASP A 218 -4.12 -6.40 16.00
N ASN A 219 -4.85 -6.34 14.88
CA ASN A 219 -4.88 -5.20 13.97
C ASN A 219 -5.34 -3.92 14.69
N ALA A 220 -6.48 -3.98 15.37
CA ALA A 220 -7.02 -2.86 16.13
C ALA A 220 -6.07 -2.42 17.25
N ALA A 221 -5.49 -3.37 17.99
CA ALA A 221 -4.54 -3.09 19.06
C ALA A 221 -3.28 -2.38 18.57
N ALA A 222 -2.75 -2.74 17.38
CA ALA A 222 -1.59 -2.09 16.79
C ALA A 222 -1.85 -0.62 16.50
N PHE A 223 -3.03 -0.26 15.98
CA PHE A 223 -3.39 1.12 15.70
C PHE A 223 -3.76 1.91 16.97
N GLU A 224 -4.45 1.29 17.93
CA GLU A 224 -4.75 1.90 19.22
C GLU A 224 -3.47 2.22 20.00
N LEU A 225 -2.44 1.38 19.92
CA LEU A 225 -1.15 1.64 20.52
C LEU A 225 -0.53 2.94 20.01
N VAL A 226 -0.64 3.23 18.71
CA VAL A 226 -0.11 4.46 18.11
C VAL A 226 -0.86 5.70 18.64
N THR A 227 -2.20 5.67 18.60
CA THR A 227 -3.00 6.82 19.10
C THR A 227 -2.78 7.09 20.58
N ARG A 228 -2.63 6.05 21.40
CA ARG A 228 -2.27 6.20 22.82
C ARG A 228 -0.84 6.70 23.00
N SER A 229 0.14 6.15 22.24
CA SER A 229 1.54 6.57 22.35
C SER A 229 1.74 8.02 21.95
N SER A 230 0.96 8.53 21.00
CA SER A 230 1.01 9.93 20.59
C SER A 230 0.71 10.93 21.71
N SER A 231 0.05 10.48 22.79
CA SER A 231 -0.21 11.31 23.97
C SER A 231 1.03 11.53 24.86
N PHE A 232 2.11 10.78 24.66
CA PHE A 232 3.35 10.89 25.42
C PHE A 232 4.46 11.66 24.68
N LEU A 233 4.29 11.93 23.39
CA LEU A 233 5.20 12.75 22.59
C LEU A 233 4.94 14.22 22.80
#